data_a3113e8b91f50e946f5f092817635d4e
#
_entry.id   a3113e8b91f50e946f5f092817635d4e
#
_cell.length_a   1.000
_cell.length_b   1.000
_cell.length_c   1.000
_cell.angle_alpha   90.00
_cell.angle_beta   90.00
_cell.angle_gamma   90.00
#
_symmetry.space_group_name_H-M   'P 1'
#
loop_
_entity.id
_entity.type
_entity.pdbx_description
1 polymer ?
#
loop_
_entity_poly.entity_id
_entity_poly.type
_entity_poly.pdbx_seq_one_letter_code
_entity_poly.pdbx_strand_id
1 'polypeptide(L)'
;DRQQAARRTVPDAVRRGARMVDGESWDWTTFCPRMGFEKSAPETVAIPRSDVPALMLVGQLDLVTPKTWNDQVARSMSDARTVVFPSTDHFVLLRQTQCAGDLMRGFYADPKAPLDTRCVDALPKTVWALDRTDKARR
;
A
#
# COMPACT_ATOMS: atom_id res chain seq x y z
N ASP A 1 -19.60 1.45 -13.94
CA ASP A 1 -18.99 0.86 -12.74
C ASP A 1 -17.48 0.93 -12.85
N ARG A 2 -16.82 1.64 -11.86
CA ARG A 2 -15.37 1.91 -11.88
C ARG A 2 -14.54 0.62 -11.84
N GLN A 3 -15.02 -0.43 -11.19
CA GLN A 3 -14.33 -1.72 -11.15
C GLN A 3 -14.36 -2.43 -12.50
N GLN A 4 -15.46 -2.35 -13.24
CA GLN A 4 -15.53 -2.88 -14.60
C GLN A 4 -14.67 -2.09 -15.58
N ALA A 5 -14.57 -0.77 -15.42
CA ALA A 5 -13.70 0.08 -16.23
C ALA A 5 -12.21 -0.22 -15.95
N ALA A 6 -11.83 -0.39 -14.67
CA ALA A 6 -10.47 -0.78 -14.29
C ALA A 6 -10.10 -2.17 -14.84
N ARG A 7 -11.03 -3.12 -14.85
CA ARG A 7 -10.79 -4.47 -15.41
C ARG A 7 -10.51 -4.45 -16.92
N ARG A 8 -10.99 -3.44 -17.66
CA ARG A 8 -10.77 -3.33 -19.12
C ARG A 8 -9.36 -2.88 -19.50
N THR A 9 -8.66 -2.19 -18.61
CA THR A 9 -7.31 -1.66 -18.85
C THR A 9 -6.19 -2.62 -18.43
N VAL A 10 -6.53 -3.74 -17.77
CA VAL A 10 -5.55 -4.72 -17.31
C VAL A 10 -5.33 -5.79 -18.39
N PRO A 11 -4.06 -6.09 -18.78
CA PRO A 11 -3.75 -7.16 -19.75
C PRO A 11 -4.37 -8.50 -19.36
N ASP A 12 -4.80 -9.28 -20.36
CA ASP A 12 -5.46 -10.58 -20.14
C ASP A 12 -4.64 -11.58 -19.32
N ALA A 13 -3.31 -11.54 -19.47
CA ALA A 13 -2.42 -12.38 -18.68
C ALA A 13 -2.50 -12.05 -17.17
N VAL A 14 -2.58 -10.75 -16.83
CA VAL A 14 -2.71 -10.30 -15.44
C VAL A 14 -4.10 -10.64 -14.91
N ARG A 15 -5.15 -10.47 -15.73
CA ARG A 15 -6.53 -10.88 -15.36
C ARG A 15 -6.64 -12.39 -15.08
N ARG A 16 -5.97 -13.23 -15.87
CA ARG A 16 -5.94 -14.68 -15.61
C ARG A 16 -5.19 -15.00 -14.32
N GLY A 17 -4.05 -14.34 -14.07
CA GLY A 17 -3.30 -14.51 -12.83
C GLY A 17 -4.08 -14.07 -11.59
N ALA A 18 -4.78 -12.92 -11.68
CA ALA A 18 -5.62 -12.43 -10.60
C ALA A 18 -6.76 -13.39 -10.25
N ARG A 19 -7.40 -14.03 -11.25
CA ARG A 19 -8.42 -15.06 -11.00
C ARG A 19 -7.90 -16.26 -10.24
N MET A 20 -6.62 -16.62 -10.40
CA MET A 20 -6.00 -17.71 -9.63
C MET A 20 -5.73 -17.33 -8.19
N VAL A 21 -5.53 -16.03 -7.91
CA VAL A 21 -5.31 -15.51 -6.55
C VAL A 21 -6.64 -15.23 -5.85
N ASP A 22 -7.60 -14.69 -6.57
CA ASP A 22 -8.94 -14.35 -6.03
C ASP A 22 -9.81 -15.58 -5.79
N GLY A 23 -9.39 -16.77 -6.18
CA GLY A 23 -10.12 -18.05 -6.10
C GLY A 23 -11.65 -17.85 -6.14
N GLU A 24 -12.38 -18.59 -6.93
CA GLU A 24 -13.85 -18.44 -7.09
C GLU A 24 -14.65 -18.46 -5.76
N SER A 25 -13.99 -18.80 -4.64
CA SER A 25 -14.59 -18.91 -3.31
C SER A 25 -14.84 -17.57 -2.59
N TRP A 26 -14.24 -16.44 -3.03
CA TRP A 26 -14.32 -15.16 -2.32
C TRP A 26 -14.74 -13.99 -3.23
N ASP A 27 -15.75 -14.19 -4.06
CA ASP A 27 -16.39 -13.07 -4.74
C ASP A 27 -17.30 -12.32 -3.77
N TRP A 28 -16.75 -11.26 -3.18
CA TRP A 28 -17.48 -10.39 -2.24
C TRP A 28 -18.74 -9.78 -2.85
N THR A 29 -18.79 -9.60 -4.17
CA THR A 29 -19.96 -9.04 -4.86
C THR A 29 -21.14 -9.99 -4.85
N THR A 30 -20.87 -11.28 -4.77
CA THR A 30 -21.89 -12.34 -4.63
C THR A 30 -22.08 -12.75 -3.17
N PHE A 31 -21.00 -12.85 -2.41
CA PHE A 31 -21.05 -13.32 -1.02
C PHE A 31 -21.78 -12.34 -0.10
N CYS A 32 -21.43 -11.05 -0.13
CA CYS A 32 -22.03 -10.07 0.77
C CYS A 32 -23.55 -9.97 0.66
N PRO A 33 -24.15 -9.86 -0.53
CA PRO A 33 -25.63 -9.86 -0.66
C PRO A 33 -26.28 -11.16 -0.14
N ARG A 34 -25.65 -12.31 -0.35
CA ARG A 34 -26.19 -13.60 0.15
C ARG A 34 -26.16 -13.69 1.67
N MET A 35 -25.25 -12.96 2.33
CA MET A 35 -25.17 -12.85 3.78
C MET A 35 -26.04 -11.72 4.35
N GLY A 36 -26.83 -11.03 3.51
CA GLY A 36 -27.67 -9.91 3.92
C GLY A 36 -26.92 -8.59 4.12
N PHE A 37 -25.67 -8.48 3.66
CA PHE A 37 -24.95 -7.21 3.71
C PHE A 37 -25.32 -6.33 2.51
N GLU A 38 -25.77 -5.13 2.80
CA GLU A 38 -26.04 -4.12 1.80
C GLU A 38 -24.75 -3.41 1.36
N LYS A 39 -24.77 -2.88 0.14
CA LYS A 39 -23.68 -2.06 -0.36
C LYS A 39 -23.60 -0.77 0.45
N SER A 40 -22.43 -0.46 0.97
CA SER A 40 -22.18 0.81 1.67
C SER A 40 -22.51 2.02 0.78
N ALA A 41 -23.02 3.08 1.39
CA ALA A 41 -23.30 4.32 0.70
C ALA A 41 -21.98 4.91 0.13
N PRO A 42 -22.00 5.52 -1.07
CA PRO A 42 -20.78 6.01 -1.74
C PRO A 42 -19.94 6.95 -0.87
N GLU A 43 -20.57 7.75 -0.04
CA GLU A 43 -19.91 8.70 0.86
C GLU A 43 -19.10 8.02 1.96
N THR A 44 -19.45 6.80 2.37
CA THR A 44 -18.72 6.03 3.40
C THR A 44 -17.40 5.45 2.88
N VAL A 45 -17.26 5.34 1.57
CA VAL A 45 -16.05 4.83 0.89
C VAL A 45 -15.30 5.94 0.15
N ALA A 46 -15.77 7.17 0.25
CA ALA A 46 -15.08 8.33 -0.31
C ALA A 46 -13.81 8.64 0.51
N ILE A 47 -12.73 9.01 -0.17
CA ILE A 47 -11.52 9.46 0.51
C ILE A 47 -11.80 10.86 1.08
N PRO A 48 -11.80 11.04 2.42
CA PRO A 48 -12.09 12.32 3.03
C PRO A 48 -10.98 13.33 2.76
N ARG A 49 -11.32 14.61 2.72
CA ARG A 49 -10.32 15.68 2.82
C ARG A 49 -10.06 15.98 4.28
N SER A 50 -8.77 16.10 4.65
CA SER A 50 -8.38 16.34 6.04
C SER A 50 -7.11 17.18 6.10
N ASP A 51 -7.01 18.02 7.12
CA ASP A 51 -5.81 18.77 7.53
C ASP A 51 -5.13 18.15 8.76
N VAL A 52 -5.66 17.05 9.26
CA VAL A 52 -5.03 16.29 10.35
C VAL A 52 -3.71 15.72 9.87
N PRO A 53 -2.60 15.95 10.60
CA PRO A 53 -1.32 15.35 10.26
C PRO A 53 -1.41 13.82 10.19
N ALA A 54 -0.88 13.23 9.13
CA ALA A 54 -0.92 11.80 8.92
C ALA A 54 0.46 11.24 8.53
N LEU A 55 0.87 10.16 9.17
CA LEU A 55 2.06 9.40 8.81
C LEU A 55 1.65 8.08 8.15
N MET A 56 2.06 7.90 6.90
CA MET A 56 1.81 6.70 6.11
C MET A 56 3.10 5.89 5.99
N LEU A 57 3.13 4.69 6.57
CA LEU A 57 4.23 3.74 6.47
C LEU A 57 3.89 2.71 5.40
N VAL A 58 4.66 2.66 4.33
CA VAL A 58 4.33 1.88 3.13
C VAL A 58 5.45 0.90 2.80
N GLY A 59 5.14 -0.37 2.66
CA GLY A 59 6.08 -1.35 2.14
C GLY A 59 6.25 -1.21 0.62
N GLN A 60 7.48 -1.20 0.13
CA GLN A 60 7.77 -1.13 -1.31
C GLN A 60 7.15 -2.29 -2.09
N LEU A 61 7.07 -3.46 -1.45
CA LEU A 61 6.57 -4.71 -2.05
C LEU A 61 5.14 -5.03 -1.57
N ASP A 62 4.41 -4.05 -1.05
CA ASP A 62 3.04 -4.25 -0.60
C ASP A 62 2.11 -4.47 -1.80
N LEU A 63 1.61 -5.70 -1.93
CA LEU A 63 0.64 -6.11 -2.97
C LEU A 63 -0.81 -6.04 -2.48
N VAL A 64 -1.04 -5.82 -1.19
CA VAL A 64 -2.38 -5.74 -0.58
C VAL A 64 -2.91 -4.33 -0.64
N THR A 65 -2.10 -3.37 -0.15
CA THR A 65 -2.38 -1.93 -0.21
C THR A 65 -1.21 -1.19 -0.86
N PRO A 66 -1.08 -1.29 -2.18
CA PRO A 66 0.09 -0.78 -2.89
C PRO A 66 0.24 0.74 -2.72
N LYS A 67 1.49 1.21 -2.85
CA LYS A 67 1.85 2.63 -2.70
C LYS A 67 0.91 3.58 -3.46
N THR A 68 0.42 3.17 -4.63
CA THR A 68 -0.52 3.98 -5.43
C THR A 68 -1.81 4.33 -4.71
N TRP A 69 -2.30 3.46 -3.82
CA TRP A 69 -3.47 3.75 -3.00
C TRP A 69 -3.14 4.73 -1.88
N ASN A 70 -1.98 4.56 -1.25
CA ASN A 70 -1.48 5.55 -0.27
C ASN A 70 -1.33 6.93 -0.91
N ASP A 71 -0.79 7.01 -2.13
CA ASP A 71 -0.66 8.27 -2.87
C ASP A 71 -2.02 8.92 -3.17
N GLN A 72 -3.08 8.12 -3.37
CA GLN A 72 -4.44 8.66 -3.54
C GLN A 72 -4.96 9.28 -2.26
N VAL A 73 -4.76 8.63 -1.12
CA VAL A 73 -5.16 9.15 0.20
C VAL A 73 -4.33 10.40 0.53
N ALA A 74 -3.02 10.36 0.35
CA ALA A 74 -2.12 11.48 0.62
C ALA A 74 -2.52 12.77 -0.14
N ARG A 75 -3.01 12.64 -1.38
CA ARG A 75 -3.50 13.81 -2.15
C ARG A 75 -4.75 14.48 -1.56
N SER A 76 -5.49 13.79 -0.72
CA SER A 76 -6.69 14.33 -0.06
C SER A 76 -6.39 14.93 1.32
N MET A 77 -5.17 14.74 1.83
CA MET A 77 -4.73 15.19 3.14
C MET A 77 -3.63 16.25 2.97
N SER A 78 -3.86 17.46 3.51
CA SER A 78 -2.91 18.56 3.32
C SER A 78 -1.59 18.42 4.10
N ASP A 79 -1.57 17.60 5.17
CA ASP A 79 -0.39 17.31 5.98
C ASP A 79 -0.12 15.81 6.11
N ALA A 80 -0.03 15.14 4.94
CA ALA A 80 0.32 13.73 4.87
C ALA A 80 1.80 13.55 4.55
N ARG A 81 2.47 12.68 5.30
CA ARG A 81 3.86 12.26 5.09
C ARG A 81 3.91 10.78 4.82
N THR A 82 4.52 10.40 3.70
CA THR A 82 4.66 8.98 3.31
C THR A 82 6.12 8.56 3.42
N VAL A 83 6.36 7.48 4.16
CA VAL A 83 7.66 6.83 4.27
C VAL A 83 7.57 5.45 3.63
N VAL A 84 8.40 5.21 2.60
CA VAL A 84 8.44 3.94 1.88
C VAL A 84 9.59 3.09 2.39
N PHE A 85 9.27 1.90 2.89
CA PHE A 85 10.24 0.94 3.40
C PHE A 85 10.71 0.02 2.28
N PRO A 86 11.99 0.04 1.88
CA PRO A 86 12.51 -0.83 0.83
C PRO A 86 12.39 -2.30 1.24
N SER A 87 12.25 -3.19 0.28
CA SER A 87 12.20 -4.65 0.46
C SER A 87 11.17 -5.15 1.50
N THR A 88 10.19 -4.33 1.84
CA THR A 88 9.19 -4.62 2.88
C THR A 88 7.82 -4.82 2.24
N ASP A 89 7.08 -5.80 2.74
CA ASP A 89 5.73 -6.16 2.34
C ASP A 89 4.66 -5.33 3.07
N HIS A 90 3.42 -5.83 3.11
CA HIS A 90 2.27 -5.21 3.78
C HIS A 90 2.45 -4.98 5.29
N PHE A 91 3.30 -5.76 5.96
CA PHE A 91 3.44 -5.74 7.42
C PHE A 91 4.63 -4.88 7.89
N VAL A 92 4.69 -3.61 7.50
CA VAL A 92 5.80 -2.71 7.84
C VAL A 92 6.14 -2.72 9.33
N LEU A 93 5.15 -2.58 10.21
CA LEU A 93 5.37 -2.55 11.66
C LEU A 93 5.94 -3.85 12.22
N LEU A 94 5.56 -4.99 11.65
CA LEU A 94 6.07 -6.30 12.08
C LEU A 94 7.47 -6.58 11.51
N ARG A 95 7.74 -6.14 10.28
CA ARG A 95 9.03 -6.38 9.60
C ARG A 95 10.11 -5.42 10.02
N GLN A 96 9.74 -4.18 10.34
CA GLN A 96 10.65 -3.07 10.63
C GLN A 96 10.31 -2.42 11.97
N THR A 97 10.04 -3.24 12.99
CA THR A 97 9.46 -2.84 14.29
C THR A 97 10.20 -1.66 14.93
N GLN A 98 11.54 -1.71 14.97
CA GLN A 98 12.33 -0.65 15.60
C GLN A 98 12.24 0.64 14.78
N CYS A 99 12.57 0.59 13.49
CA CYS A 99 12.60 1.78 12.62
C CYS A 99 11.22 2.41 12.46
N ALA A 100 10.18 1.61 12.19
CA ALA A 100 8.80 2.10 12.09
C ALA A 100 8.30 2.67 13.42
N GLY A 101 8.64 2.01 14.55
CA GLY A 101 8.31 2.49 15.89
C GLY A 101 8.97 3.81 16.25
N ASP A 102 10.24 4.01 15.87
CA ASP A 102 10.96 5.28 16.09
C ASP A 102 10.32 6.43 15.30
N LEU A 103 9.99 6.19 14.02
CA LEU A 103 9.28 7.16 13.19
C LEU A 103 7.92 7.54 13.78
N MET A 104 7.15 6.54 14.24
CA MET A 104 5.85 6.80 14.87
C MET A 104 5.99 7.59 16.17
N ARG A 105 6.96 7.26 17.03
CA ARG A 105 7.21 8.02 18.25
C ARG A 105 7.59 9.47 17.97
N GLY A 106 8.47 9.70 17.00
CA GLY A 106 8.84 11.05 16.58
C GLY A 106 7.64 11.84 16.04
N PHE A 107 6.82 11.20 15.20
CA PHE A 107 5.62 11.80 14.65
C PHE A 107 4.58 12.14 15.71
N TYR A 108 4.35 11.27 16.70
CA TYR A 108 3.40 11.54 17.78
C TYR A 108 3.92 12.59 18.76
N ALA A 109 5.23 12.71 18.96
CA ALA A 109 5.82 13.73 19.81
C ALA A 109 5.66 15.13 19.18
N ASP A 110 5.92 15.25 17.89
CA ASP A 110 5.69 16.49 17.11
C ASP A 110 5.37 16.14 15.65
N PRO A 111 4.08 16.15 15.27
CA PRO A 111 3.67 15.81 13.91
C PRO A 111 4.21 16.76 12.84
N LYS A 112 4.71 17.94 13.20
CA LYS A 112 5.27 18.93 12.27
C LYS A 112 6.80 18.89 12.16
N ALA A 113 7.47 18.27 13.13
CA ALA A 113 8.92 18.11 13.08
C ALA A 113 9.37 17.27 11.88
N PRO A 114 10.57 17.50 11.33
CA PRO A 114 11.14 16.60 10.31
C PRO A 114 11.24 15.16 10.82
N LEU A 115 10.88 14.17 9.99
CA LEU A 115 11.04 12.76 10.33
C LEU A 115 12.51 12.34 10.14
N ASP A 116 13.05 11.63 11.12
CA ASP A 116 14.36 11.00 10.99
C ASP A 116 14.24 9.67 10.24
N THR A 117 14.47 9.69 8.93
CA THR A 117 14.36 8.53 8.05
C THR A 117 15.66 7.73 7.89
N ARG A 118 16.74 8.05 8.62
CA ARG A 118 18.04 7.39 8.49
C ARG A 118 17.98 5.87 8.65
N CYS A 119 17.11 5.38 9.53
CA CYS A 119 16.90 3.95 9.70
C CYS A 119 16.30 3.29 8.45
N VAL A 120 15.44 4.01 7.71
CA VAL A 120 14.84 3.52 6.45
C VAL A 120 15.89 3.49 5.34
N ASP A 121 16.73 4.53 5.27
CA ASP A 121 17.81 4.65 4.27
C ASP A 121 18.87 3.55 4.44
N ALA A 122 19.06 3.07 5.67
CA ALA A 122 19.97 1.99 6.02
C ALA A 122 19.43 0.58 5.70
N LEU A 123 18.13 0.44 5.37
CA LEU A 123 17.56 -0.86 5.05
C LEU A 123 18.10 -1.43 3.73
N PRO A 124 18.26 -2.76 3.64
CA PRO A 124 18.71 -3.40 2.42
C PRO A 124 17.70 -3.18 1.29
N LYS A 125 18.19 -2.83 0.11
CA LYS A 125 17.37 -2.67 -1.09
C LYS A 125 17.20 -3.99 -1.82
N THR A 126 16.02 -4.21 -2.40
CA THR A 126 15.76 -5.38 -3.24
C THR A 126 16.69 -5.41 -4.44
N VAL A 127 17.42 -6.52 -4.60
CA VAL A 127 18.20 -6.81 -5.79
C VAL A 127 17.37 -7.75 -6.66
N TRP A 128 16.95 -7.27 -7.83
CA TRP A 128 16.16 -8.06 -8.76
C TRP A 128 17.03 -9.12 -9.44
N ALA A 129 16.49 -10.31 -9.69
CA ALA A 129 17.23 -11.41 -10.31
C ALA A 129 17.83 -11.04 -11.69
N LEU A 130 17.17 -10.12 -12.42
CA LEU A 130 17.65 -9.59 -13.69
C LEU A 130 18.95 -8.78 -13.55
N ASP A 131 19.13 -8.10 -12.43
CA ASP A 131 20.35 -7.32 -12.16
C ASP A 131 21.57 -8.23 -11.89
N ARG A 132 21.34 -9.48 -11.48
CA ARG A 132 22.39 -10.46 -11.15
C ARG A 132 22.99 -11.13 -12.39
N THR A 133 22.22 -11.24 -13.47
CA THR A 133 22.69 -11.89 -14.71
C THR A 133 23.64 -11.02 -15.51
N ASP A 134 23.58 -9.71 -15.35
CA ASP A 134 24.44 -8.76 -16.06
C ASP A 134 25.85 -8.67 -15.44
N LYS A 135 26.02 -8.99 -14.14
CA LYS A 135 27.33 -9.04 -13.47
C LYS A 135 28.11 -10.32 -13.71
N ALA A 136 27.43 -11.41 -14.07
CA ALA A 136 28.08 -12.70 -14.37
C ALA A 136 28.59 -12.79 -15.81
N ARG A 137 28.27 -11.82 -16.66
CA ARG A 137 28.69 -11.76 -18.08
C ARG A 137 29.80 -10.73 -18.36
N ARG A 138 30.28 -10.04 -17.33
CA ARG A 138 31.42 -9.13 -17.39
C ARG A 138 32.59 -9.71 -16.60
#